data_d52a2fb3794f4366db894a34ba0a9fbe
#
_entry.id   d52a2fb3794f4366db894a34ba0a9fbe
#
_cell.length_a   1.000
_cell.length_b   1.000
_cell.length_c   1.000
_cell.angle_alpha   90.00
_cell.angle_beta   90.00
_cell.angle_gamma   90.00
#
_symmetry.space_group_name_H-M   'P 1'
#
loop_
_entity.id
_entity.type
_entity.pdbx_description
1 polymer ?
#
loop_
_entity_poly.entity_id
_entity_poly.type
_entity_poly.pdbx_seq_one_letter_code
_entity_poly.pdbx_strand_id
1 'polypeptide(L)'
;ETDGVKTIERLGINMMFVIGGDGTQRGASDLADAITKKGLECAVVGIPKTVDNDFKFIDRSFGFETAVQQAKEAIASMHMEAHSQYNCVSLVKLMGRESGFIAAAAALASHEVNFCLIPEVPFDMEGPNGFLANLEKRLEKRHHALIVVAEGAGQELMQSTNQTDASGNKRLSDIGIYLRDAIKSYFAKRNIPLDLKYCDPSYQIRSAVTTASDSIYCERLGNNAAHAAMAGKTKMVVGLVHDKFVYIPTKMATLSRNVVDPEGSLWRDTLDATSQPIFMVNDVEKAKKIMKEKLGL
;
A
#
# COMPACT_ATOMS: atom_id res chain seq x y z
N GLU A 1 -14.72 -31.00 11.59
CA GLU A 1 -15.40 -30.66 10.32
C GLU A 1 -15.90 -29.24 10.41
N THR A 2 -15.42 -28.34 9.53
CA THR A 2 -15.85 -26.95 9.59
C THR A 2 -17.31 -26.82 9.16
N ASP A 3 -18.10 -26.01 9.85
CA ASP A 3 -19.53 -25.78 9.52
C ASP A 3 -19.69 -25.27 8.07
N GLY A 4 -18.66 -24.65 7.50
CA GLY A 4 -18.63 -24.28 6.08
C GLY A 4 -18.74 -25.43 5.12
N VAL A 5 -18.02 -26.54 5.35
CA VAL A 5 -18.07 -27.74 4.48
C VAL A 5 -19.44 -28.41 4.54
N LYS A 6 -20.05 -28.52 5.72
CA LYS A 6 -21.41 -29.03 5.89
C LYS A 6 -22.44 -28.18 5.15
N THR A 7 -22.25 -26.85 5.16
CA THR A 7 -23.14 -25.93 4.46
C THR A 7 -23.02 -26.08 2.94
N ILE A 8 -21.80 -26.21 2.41
CA ILE A 8 -21.51 -26.41 0.98
C ILE A 8 -22.21 -27.73 0.51
N GLU A 9 -22.04 -28.82 1.26
CA GLU A 9 -22.67 -30.09 0.97
C GLU A 9 -24.20 -30.01 1.00
N ARG A 10 -24.77 -29.46 2.07
CA ARG A 10 -26.23 -29.32 2.25
C ARG A 10 -26.88 -28.50 1.15
N LEU A 11 -26.19 -27.45 0.66
CA LEU A 11 -26.70 -26.55 -0.37
C LEU A 11 -26.34 -26.99 -1.79
N GLY A 12 -25.56 -28.06 -1.96
CA GLY A 12 -25.11 -28.54 -3.27
C GLY A 12 -24.24 -27.51 -4.02
N ILE A 13 -23.42 -26.71 -3.30
CA ILE A 13 -22.58 -25.72 -3.93
C ILE A 13 -21.43 -26.41 -4.64
N ASN A 14 -21.30 -26.19 -5.94
CA ASN A 14 -20.23 -26.75 -6.79
C ASN A 14 -19.20 -25.73 -7.26
N MET A 15 -19.45 -24.42 -7.12
CA MET A 15 -18.51 -23.36 -7.41
C MET A 15 -18.59 -22.29 -6.33
N MET A 16 -17.43 -21.87 -5.82
CA MET A 16 -17.32 -20.84 -4.79
C MET A 16 -16.27 -19.81 -5.18
N PHE A 17 -16.66 -18.55 -5.20
CA PHE A 17 -15.75 -17.42 -5.47
C PHE A 17 -15.47 -16.69 -4.17
N VAL A 18 -14.18 -16.53 -3.83
CA VAL A 18 -13.76 -15.91 -2.58
C VAL A 18 -13.03 -14.61 -2.88
N ILE A 19 -13.72 -13.49 -2.67
CA ILE A 19 -13.18 -12.15 -2.89
C ILE A 19 -12.65 -11.63 -1.55
N GLY A 20 -11.34 -11.41 -1.42
CA GLY A 20 -10.77 -10.94 -0.18
C GLY A 20 -9.26 -10.76 -0.19
N GLY A 21 -8.76 -10.21 0.90
CA GLY A 21 -7.34 -10.03 1.13
C GLY A 21 -6.62 -11.34 1.48
N ASP A 22 -5.36 -11.23 1.80
CA ASP A 22 -4.43 -12.32 2.06
C ASP A 22 -4.96 -13.35 3.08
N GLY A 23 -5.44 -12.91 4.25
CA GLY A 23 -6.04 -13.79 5.26
C GLY A 23 -7.28 -14.54 4.75
N THR A 24 -8.13 -13.86 3.96
CA THR A 24 -9.33 -14.48 3.34
C THR A 24 -8.94 -15.55 2.33
N GLN A 25 -7.90 -15.30 1.54
CA GLN A 25 -7.41 -16.27 0.55
C GLN A 25 -6.77 -17.49 1.21
N ARG A 26 -6.04 -17.31 2.34
CA ARG A 26 -5.57 -18.46 3.14
C ARG A 26 -6.73 -19.29 3.66
N GLY A 27 -7.74 -18.67 4.25
CA GLY A 27 -8.94 -19.38 4.71
C GLY A 27 -9.70 -20.10 3.57
N ALA A 28 -9.74 -19.50 2.37
CA ALA A 28 -10.30 -20.16 1.18
C ALA A 28 -9.50 -21.41 0.76
N SER A 29 -8.17 -21.35 0.86
CA SER A 29 -7.30 -22.51 0.59
C SER A 29 -7.55 -23.64 1.59
N ASP A 30 -7.66 -23.32 2.88
CA ASP A 30 -7.92 -24.31 3.94
C ASP A 30 -9.31 -24.94 3.76
N LEU A 31 -10.31 -24.14 3.39
CA LEU A 31 -11.65 -24.62 3.08
C LEU A 31 -11.63 -25.56 1.86
N ALA A 32 -10.90 -25.19 0.81
CA ALA A 32 -10.76 -26.03 -0.39
C ALA A 32 -10.06 -27.36 -0.08
N ASP A 33 -9.05 -27.36 0.82
CA ASP A 33 -8.41 -28.58 1.29
C ASP A 33 -9.41 -29.49 2.06
N ALA A 34 -10.26 -28.89 2.92
CA ALA A 34 -11.29 -29.61 3.65
C ALA A 34 -12.40 -30.21 2.74
N ILE A 35 -12.83 -29.46 1.71
CA ILE A 35 -13.78 -29.89 0.67
C ILE A 35 -13.21 -31.11 -0.07
N THR A 36 -11.96 -30.99 -0.52
CA THR A 36 -11.27 -32.10 -1.25
C THR A 36 -11.13 -33.33 -0.37
N LYS A 37 -10.77 -33.17 0.91
CA LYS A 37 -10.63 -34.28 1.87
C LYS A 37 -11.93 -34.99 2.11
N LYS A 38 -13.07 -34.29 2.01
CA LYS A 38 -14.41 -34.88 2.14
C LYS A 38 -14.92 -35.52 0.85
N GLY A 39 -14.21 -35.38 -0.26
CA GLY A 39 -14.60 -35.91 -1.57
C GLY A 39 -15.73 -35.15 -2.25
N LEU A 40 -15.97 -33.88 -1.86
CA LEU A 40 -16.98 -33.03 -2.49
C LEU A 40 -16.41 -32.36 -3.76
N GLU A 41 -17.24 -32.29 -4.80
CA GLU A 41 -16.91 -31.59 -6.05
C GLU A 41 -17.33 -30.12 -5.95
N CYS A 42 -16.44 -29.28 -5.46
CA CYS A 42 -16.62 -27.81 -5.40
C CYS A 42 -15.34 -27.07 -5.76
N ALA A 43 -15.39 -26.29 -6.82
CA ALA A 43 -14.29 -25.43 -7.23
C ALA A 43 -14.24 -24.18 -6.34
N VAL A 44 -13.11 -23.95 -5.68
CA VAL A 44 -12.87 -22.74 -4.88
C VAL A 44 -11.85 -21.86 -5.60
N VAL A 45 -12.32 -20.71 -6.07
CA VAL A 45 -11.55 -19.74 -6.87
C VAL A 45 -11.42 -18.43 -6.09
N GLY A 46 -10.18 -18.01 -5.85
CA GLY A 46 -9.85 -16.77 -5.18
C GLY A 46 -9.79 -15.59 -6.13
N ILE A 47 -10.25 -14.43 -5.64
CA ILE A 47 -10.13 -13.14 -6.30
C ILE A 47 -9.46 -12.21 -5.31
N PRO A 48 -8.17 -11.82 -5.54
CA PRO A 48 -7.43 -10.98 -4.61
C PRO A 48 -8.06 -9.59 -4.50
N LYS A 49 -8.44 -9.19 -3.29
CA LYS A 49 -8.97 -7.86 -2.98
C LYS A 49 -8.01 -7.15 -2.05
N THR A 50 -7.22 -6.25 -2.62
CA THR A 50 -6.39 -5.30 -1.91
C THR A 50 -6.23 -4.04 -2.75
N VAL A 51 -6.28 -2.88 -2.11
CA VAL A 51 -5.99 -1.60 -2.77
C VAL A 51 -4.48 -1.33 -2.76
N ASP A 52 -3.73 -1.98 -1.86
CA ASP A 52 -2.30 -1.74 -1.63
C ASP A 52 -1.39 -2.33 -2.71
N ASN A 53 -1.95 -3.11 -3.64
CA ASN A 53 -1.22 -3.81 -4.71
C ASN A 53 -0.11 -4.75 -4.21
N ASP A 54 -0.34 -5.35 -3.05
CA ASP A 54 0.65 -6.10 -2.28
C ASP A 54 0.54 -7.64 -2.40
N PHE A 55 -0.26 -8.17 -3.33
CA PHE A 55 -0.30 -9.61 -3.62
C PHE A 55 0.90 -10.05 -4.45
N LYS A 56 1.57 -11.11 -4.00
CA LYS A 56 2.74 -11.64 -4.70
C LYS A 56 2.37 -12.19 -6.09
N PHE A 57 3.26 -12.01 -7.06
CA PHE A 57 3.13 -12.47 -8.45
C PHE A 57 2.00 -11.82 -9.27
N ILE A 58 1.30 -10.82 -8.76
CA ILE A 58 0.26 -10.10 -9.47
C ILE A 58 0.76 -8.69 -9.77
N ASP A 59 0.71 -8.30 -11.03
CA ASP A 59 1.20 -6.98 -11.46
C ASP A 59 0.29 -5.87 -10.93
N ARG A 60 -1.03 -6.15 -10.86
CA ARG A 60 -2.03 -5.17 -10.47
C ARG A 60 -3.19 -5.83 -9.73
N SER A 61 -3.60 -5.23 -8.63
CA SER A 61 -4.86 -5.54 -7.93
C SER A 61 -5.94 -4.51 -8.26
N PHE A 62 -7.21 -4.89 -8.23
CA PHE A 62 -8.29 -3.95 -8.49
C PHE A 62 -8.46 -2.92 -7.37
N GLY A 63 -8.84 -1.71 -7.75
CA GLY A 63 -8.96 -0.56 -6.86
C GLY A 63 -7.66 0.22 -6.68
N PHE A 64 -6.52 -0.32 -7.07
CA PHE A 64 -5.23 0.37 -6.96
C PHE A 64 -5.17 1.63 -7.83
N GLU A 65 -5.56 1.54 -9.10
CA GLU A 65 -5.55 2.72 -9.98
C GLU A 65 -6.57 3.77 -9.56
N THR A 66 -7.73 3.35 -9.06
CA THR A 66 -8.72 4.27 -8.47
C THR A 66 -8.13 4.96 -7.24
N ALA A 67 -7.42 4.24 -6.38
CA ALA A 67 -6.77 4.81 -5.20
C ALA A 67 -5.69 5.82 -5.57
N VAL A 68 -4.85 5.51 -6.56
CA VAL A 68 -3.82 6.43 -7.08
C VAL A 68 -4.45 7.70 -7.67
N GLN A 69 -5.53 7.58 -8.44
CA GLN A 69 -6.25 8.73 -8.99
C GLN A 69 -6.80 9.64 -7.89
N GLN A 70 -7.45 9.07 -6.88
CA GLN A 70 -7.99 9.84 -5.76
C GLN A 70 -6.90 10.46 -4.88
N ALA A 71 -5.81 9.73 -4.65
CA ALA A 71 -4.64 10.25 -3.96
C ALA A 71 -4.02 11.44 -4.71
N LYS A 72 -3.90 11.36 -6.04
CA LYS A 72 -3.45 12.47 -6.89
C LYS A 72 -4.30 13.71 -6.74
N GLU A 73 -5.63 13.57 -6.67
CA GLU A 73 -6.55 14.70 -6.48
C GLU A 73 -6.36 15.36 -5.11
N ALA A 74 -6.20 14.56 -4.04
CA ALA A 74 -5.88 15.06 -2.71
C ALA A 74 -4.52 15.76 -2.68
N ILE A 75 -3.50 15.19 -3.33
CA ILE A 75 -2.17 15.78 -3.46
C ILE A 75 -2.24 17.14 -4.17
N ALA A 76 -2.96 17.25 -5.29
CA ALA A 76 -3.11 18.50 -6.03
C ALA A 76 -3.77 19.59 -5.17
N SER A 77 -4.82 19.27 -4.41
CA SER A 77 -5.44 20.20 -3.48
C SER A 77 -4.45 20.68 -2.40
N MET A 78 -3.71 19.74 -1.80
CA MET A 78 -2.74 20.05 -0.75
C MET A 78 -1.50 20.80 -1.29
N HIS A 79 -1.16 20.61 -2.58
CA HIS A 79 -0.12 21.40 -3.24
C HIS A 79 -0.53 22.88 -3.35
N MET A 80 -1.76 23.16 -3.78
CA MET A 80 -2.28 24.53 -3.82
C MET A 80 -2.28 25.17 -2.43
N GLU A 81 -2.65 24.42 -1.40
CA GLU A 81 -2.60 24.89 -0.01
C GLU A 81 -1.14 25.18 0.44
N ALA A 82 -0.16 24.34 0.06
CA ALA A 82 1.24 24.56 0.36
C ALA A 82 1.81 25.86 -0.27
N HIS A 83 1.26 26.30 -1.40
CA HIS A 83 1.63 27.53 -2.07
C HIS A 83 0.92 28.77 -1.55
N SER A 84 -0.13 28.62 -0.75
CA SER A 84 -0.95 29.74 -0.28
C SER A 84 -0.25 30.63 0.76
N GLN A 85 0.77 30.11 1.44
CA GLN A 85 1.44 30.79 2.54
C GLN A 85 2.96 30.59 2.51
N TYR A 86 3.69 31.52 3.14
CA TYR A 86 5.14 31.44 3.28
C TYR A 86 5.54 30.34 4.26
N ASN A 87 6.52 29.53 3.91
CA ASN A 87 6.99 28.37 4.67
C ASN A 87 5.87 27.41 5.04
N CYS A 88 5.01 27.10 4.09
CA CYS A 88 3.92 26.15 4.29
C CYS A 88 4.36 24.71 3.94
N VAL A 89 4.04 23.78 4.81
CA VAL A 89 4.23 22.34 4.62
C VAL A 89 2.88 21.66 4.57
N SER A 90 2.58 20.98 3.47
CA SER A 90 1.43 20.10 3.36
C SER A 90 1.87 18.65 3.54
N LEU A 91 1.19 17.92 4.41
CA LEU A 91 1.45 16.51 4.73
C LEU A 91 0.22 15.69 4.39
N VAL A 92 0.36 14.75 3.46
CA VAL A 92 -0.69 13.83 3.03
C VAL A 92 -0.32 12.41 3.46
N LYS A 93 -1.15 11.79 4.31
CA LYS A 93 -1.01 10.38 4.67
C LYS A 93 -1.88 9.52 3.78
N LEU A 94 -1.29 8.54 3.11
CA LEU A 94 -1.97 7.60 2.23
C LEU A 94 -1.99 6.20 2.83
N MET A 95 -2.88 5.35 2.32
CA MET A 95 -2.88 3.92 2.62
C MET A 95 -1.59 3.25 2.12
N GLY A 96 -1.32 2.07 2.62
CA GLY A 96 -0.11 1.29 2.36
C GLY A 96 0.53 0.84 3.66
N ARG A 97 0.05 -0.30 4.19
CA ARG A 97 0.50 -0.84 5.50
C ARG A 97 1.88 -1.45 5.43
N GLU A 98 2.08 -2.33 4.47
CA GLU A 98 3.30 -3.12 4.28
C GLU A 98 4.03 -2.71 3.00
N SER A 99 3.36 -1.95 2.13
CA SER A 99 3.90 -1.53 0.84
C SER A 99 3.58 -0.08 0.52
N GLY A 100 4.49 0.59 -0.17
CA GLY A 100 4.41 2.00 -0.56
C GLY A 100 3.87 2.24 -1.96
N PHE A 101 3.27 1.26 -2.63
CA PHE A 101 2.85 1.39 -4.04
C PHE A 101 1.93 2.58 -4.31
N ILE A 102 0.91 2.80 -3.45
CA ILE A 102 -0.03 3.93 -3.63
C ILE A 102 0.72 5.26 -3.49
N ALA A 103 1.55 5.40 -2.47
CA ALA A 103 2.29 6.63 -2.20
C ALA A 103 3.28 6.95 -3.32
N ALA A 104 4.07 5.95 -3.76
CA ALA A 104 5.03 6.11 -4.84
C ALA A 104 4.34 6.43 -6.19
N ALA A 105 3.31 5.66 -6.56
CA ALA A 105 2.58 5.88 -7.80
C ALA A 105 1.85 7.23 -7.82
N ALA A 106 1.23 7.65 -6.70
CA ALA A 106 0.56 8.94 -6.61
C ALA A 106 1.55 10.11 -6.65
N ALA A 107 2.71 9.98 -6.00
CA ALA A 107 3.77 10.98 -6.07
C ALA A 107 4.30 11.14 -7.50
N LEU A 108 4.55 10.02 -8.18
CA LEU A 108 4.98 10.03 -9.58
C LEU A 108 3.90 10.63 -10.50
N ALA A 109 2.64 10.26 -10.31
CA ALA A 109 1.54 10.75 -11.14
C ALA A 109 1.23 12.26 -10.96
N SER A 110 1.58 12.84 -9.82
CA SER A 110 1.30 14.25 -9.52
C SER A 110 2.43 15.19 -9.93
N HIS A 111 3.70 14.75 -9.85
CA HIS A 111 4.91 15.56 -9.99
C HIS A 111 5.03 16.75 -9.01
N GLU A 112 4.15 16.84 -8.02
CA GLU A 112 4.06 17.96 -7.07
C GLU A 112 4.73 17.64 -5.73
N VAL A 113 4.93 16.34 -5.46
CA VAL A 113 5.45 15.83 -4.20
C VAL A 113 6.95 16.09 -4.09
N ASN A 114 7.39 16.53 -2.91
CA ASN A 114 8.79 16.81 -2.64
C ASN A 114 9.46 15.77 -1.74
N PHE A 115 8.66 15.07 -0.94
CA PHE A 115 9.10 13.94 -0.14
C PHE A 115 8.04 12.85 -0.18
N CYS A 116 8.43 11.66 -0.61
CA CYS A 116 7.62 10.45 -0.57
C CYS A 116 8.27 9.48 0.42
N LEU A 117 7.55 9.13 1.48
CA LEU A 117 8.02 8.23 2.53
C LEU A 117 7.23 6.93 2.46
N ILE A 118 7.93 5.82 2.26
CA ILE A 118 7.32 4.49 2.09
C ILE A 118 7.87 3.49 3.11
N PRO A 119 7.13 2.42 3.43
CA PRO A 119 7.58 1.43 4.43
C PRO A 119 8.90 0.77 4.09
N GLU A 120 9.20 0.58 2.80
CA GLU A 120 10.37 -0.14 2.31
C GLU A 120 11.67 0.63 2.48
N VAL A 121 11.60 1.96 2.52
CA VAL A 121 12.79 2.82 2.61
C VAL A 121 12.82 3.50 3.97
N PRO A 122 13.76 3.08 4.85
CA PRO A 122 13.88 3.69 6.18
C PRO A 122 14.41 5.12 6.09
N PHE A 123 14.01 5.94 7.05
CA PHE A 123 14.52 7.31 7.21
C PHE A 123 14.72 7.65 8.69
N ASP A 124 15.71 8.49 8.96
CA ASP A 124 15.92 9.06 10.29
C ASP A 124 15.19 10.40 10.39
N MET A 125 14.58 10.69 11.52
CA MET A 125 13.97 12.01 11.75
C MET A 125 15.01 13.10 11.90
N GLU A 126 16.03 12.86 12.72
CA GLU A 126 17.04 13.82 13.12
C GLU A 126 18.42 13.51 12.53
N GLY A 127 19.36 14.42 12.74
CA GLY A 127 20.74 14.32 12.23
C GLY A 127 20.94 15.04 10.90
N PRO A 128 22.19 15.19 10.46
CA PRO A 128 22.55 16.05 9.32
C PRO A 128 21.99 15.57 7.98
N ASN A 129 21.71 14.25 7.86
CA ASN A 129 21.14 13.62 6.68
C ASN A 129 19.68 13.17 6.92
N GLY A 130 19.12 13.40 8.10
CA GLY A 130 17.75 13.02 8.45
C GLY A 130 16.69 13.82 7.68
N PHE A 131 15.46 13.35 7.76
CA PHE A 131 14.31 13.94 7.08
C PHE A 131 14.10 15.43 7.44
N LEU A 132 14.14 15.80 8.72
CA LEU A 132 13.90 17.17 9.17
C LEU A 132 14.96 18.15 8.64
N ALA A 133 16.23 17.75 8.59
CA ALA A 133 17.29 18.58 8.02
C ALA A 133 17.12 18.77 6.51
N ASN A 134 16.66 17.75 5.79
CA ASN A 134 16.37 17.87 4.35
C ASN A 134 15.13 18.72 4.08
N LEU A 135 14.10 18.63 4.93
CA LEU A 135 12.93 19.50 4.86
C LEU A 135 13.31 20.98 5.10
N GLU A 136 14.17 21.27 6.09
CA GLU A 136 14.67 22.62 6.36
C GLU A 136 15.41 23.19 5.14
N LYS A 137 16.34 22.44 4.56
CA LYS A 137 17.06 22.84 3.33
C LYS A 137 16.11 23.12 2.15
N ARG A 138 15.01 22.37 2.08
CA ARG A 138 13.97 22.61 1.05
C ARG A 138 13.23 23.92 1.29
N LEU A 139 12.80 24.17 2.54
CA LEU A 139 12.08 25.39 2.90
C LEU A 139 12.93 26.64 2.75
N GLU A 140 14.23 26.58 3.08
CA GLU A 140 15.16 27.68 2.83
C GLU A 140 15.23 28.09 1.35
N LYS A 141 15.10 27.12 0.44
CA LYS A 141 15.21 27.36 -1.01
C LYS A 141 13.88 27.68 -1.69
N ARG A 142 12.79 27.08 -1.21
CA ARG A 142 11.51 27.06 -1.94
C ARG A 142 10.32 27.57 -1.15
N HIS A 143 10.44 27.72 0.17
CA HIS A 143 9.42 28.22 1.08
C HIS A 143 8.12 27.42 1.10
N HIS A 144 8.11 26.21 0.55
CA HIS A 144 7.02 25.26 0.63
C HIS A 144 7.53 23.83 0.48
N ALA A 145 6.79 22.88 1.02
CA ALA A 145 7.00 21.46 0.79
C ALA A 145 5.69 20.68 0.82
N LEU A 146 5.58 19.68 -0.05
CA LEU A 146 4.50 18.70 -0.04
C LEU A 146 5.10 17.32 0.26
N ILE A 147 4.62 16.72 1.33
CA ILE A 147 5.07 15.43 1.85
C ILE A 147 3.94 14.42 1.66
N VAL A 148 4.24 13.29 1.06
CA VAL A 148 3.37 12.12 1.02
C VAL A 148 3.99 11.03 1.87
N VAL A 149 3.20 10.42 2.75
CA VAL A 149 3.64 9.32 3.61
C VAL A 149 2.67 8.17 3.55
N ALA A 150 3.15 6.95 3.28
CA ALA A 150 2.35 5.74 3.44
C ALA A 150 2.18 5.43 4.93
N GLU A 151 0.99 4.97 5.35
CA GLU A 151 0.66 4.72 6.77
C GLU A 151 1.60 3.73 7.47
N GLY A 152 2.24 2.83 6.72
CA GLY A 152 3.21 1.88 7.24
C GLY A 152 4.65 2.39 7.32
N ALA A 153 4.94 3.57 6.78
CA ALA A 153 6.29 4.14 6.83
C ALA A 153 6.66 4.58 8.26
N GLY A 154 7.93 4.44 8.62
CA GLY A 154 8.46 4.96 9.88
C GLY A 154 7.84 4.37 11.15
N GLN A 155 7.22 3.19 11.09
CA GLN A 155 6.59 2.55 12.27
C GLN A 155 7.60 2.22 13.36
N GLU A 156 8.88 2.03 13.01
CA GLU A 156 10.00 1.84 13.93
C GLU A 156 10.35 3.11 14.76
N LEU A 157 9.90 4.28 14.31
CA LEU A 157 10.13 5.56 15.01
C LEU A 157 9.13 5.78 16.14
N MET A 158 8.09 4.98 16.22
CA MET A 158 6.99 5.12 17.16
C MET A 158 6.91 3.92 18.09
N GLN A 159 6.28 4.11 19.26
CA GLN A 159 6.01 2.98 20.15
C GLN A 159 5.01 2.03 19.49
N SER A 160 5.39 0.77 19.39
CA SER A 160 4.53 -0.25 18.83
C SER A 160 3.33 -0.51 19.75
N THR A 161 2.14 -0.43 19.22
CA THR A 161 0.94 -0.90 19.90
C THR A 161 0.90 -2.43 19.81
N ASN A 162 0.78 -3.14 20.94
CA ASN A 162 0.57 -4.60 20.95
C ASN A 162 -0.88 -5.00 20.62
N GLN A 163 -1.64 -4.11 19.98
CA GLN A 163 -3.03 -4.33 19.62
C GLN A 163 -3.14 -4.84 18.18
N THR A 164 -4.09 -5.73 17.96
CA THR A 164 -4.48 -6.21 16.64
C THR A 164 -5.84 -5.62 16.26
N ASP A 165 -6.06 -5.46 14.94
CA ASP A 165 -7.37 -5.12 14.40
C ASP A 165 -8.30 -6.36 14.37
N ALA A 166 -9.56 -6.16 13.99
CA ALA A 166 -10.55 -7.25 13.88
C ALA A 166 -10.16 -8.33 12.86
N SER A 167 -9.23 -8.05 11.97
CA SER A 167 -8.71 -8.98 10.97
C SER A 167 -7.42 -9.69 11.40
N GLY A 168 -6.96 -9.44 12.64
CA GLY A 168 -5.73 -10.03 13.21
C GLY A 168 -4.43 -9.34 12.78
N ASN A 169 -4.50 -8.20 12.07
CA ASN A 169 -3.31 -7.46 11.71
C ASN A 169 -2.89 -6.53 12.86
N LYS A 170 -1.57 -6.32 13.03
CA LYS A 170 -1.03 -5.38 14.01
C LYS A 170 -1.55 -3.96 13.76
N ARG A 171 -2.11 -3.31 14.77
CA ARG A 171 -2.57 -1.93 14.65
C ARG A 171 -1.37 -0.99 14.53
N LEU A 172 -1.35 -0.18 13.46
CA LEU A 172 -0.30 0.80 13.22
C LEU A 172 -0.52 2.05 14.08
N SER A 173 0.60 2.69 14.47
CA SER A 173 0.59 4.04 15.02
C SER A 173 0.40 5.07 13.90
N ASP A 174 -0.17 6.23 14.19
CA ASP A 174 -0.44 7.25 13.18
C ASP A 174 0.83 8.04 12.84
N ILE A 175 1.50 7.64 11.78
CA ILE A 175 2.71 8.30 11.27
C ILE A 175 2.45 9.74 10.83
N GLY A 176 1.26 10.04 10.32
CA GLY A 176 0.91 11.41 9.89
C GLY A 176 0.87 12.38 11.07
N ILE A 177 0.23 11.98 12.17
CA ILE A 177 0.22 12.77 13.41
C ILE A 177 1.62 12.88 14.00
N TYR A 178 2.38 11.79 14.03
CA TYR A 178 3.76 11.79 14.51
C TYR A 178 4.63 12.78 13.72
N LEU A 179 4.63 12.71 12.39
CA LEU A 179 5.39 13.62 11.53
C LEU A 179 4.95 15.08 11.71
N ARG A 180 3.63 15.32 11.74
CA ARG A 180 3.07 16.66 11.98
C ARG A 180 3.65 17.30 13.23
N ASP A 181 3.61 16.57 14.34
CA ASP A 181 4.02 17.08 15.65
C ASP A 181 5.56 17.22 15.75
N ALA A 182 6.31 16.28 15.17
CA ALA A 182 7.76 16.33 15.08
C ALA A 182 8.24 17.51 14.24
N ILE A 183 7.65 17.75 13.07
CA ILE A 183 7.97 18.89 12.19
C ILE A 183 7.71 20.21 12.92
N LYS A 184 6.51 20.39 13.50
CA LYS A 184 6.16 21.60 14.25
C LYS A 184 7.15 21.85 15.40
N SER A 185 7.49 20.82 16.17
CA SER A 185 8.44 20.94 17.27
C SER A 185 9.85 21.33 16.80
N TYR A 186 10.31 20.73 15.71
CA TYR A 186 11.63 21.00 15.14
C TYR A 186 11.81 22.46 14.72
N PHE A 187 10.86 22.99 13.95
CA PHE A 187 10.90 24.36 13.45
C PHE A 187 10.67 25.39 14.57
N ALA A 188 9.78 25.09 15.55
CA ALA A 188 9.58 25.94 16.71
C ALA A 188 10.86 26.09 17.56
N LYS A 189 11.60 25.00 17.80
CA LYS A 189 12.89 25.05 18.53
C LYS A 189 13.95 25.91 17.84
N ARG A 190 13.84 26.11 16.53
CA ARG A 190 14.76 26.94 15.72
C ARG A 190 14.25 28.36 15.48
N ASN A 191 13.09 28.71 16.02
CA ASN A 191 12.40 29.97 15.77
C ASN A 191 12.16 30.24 14.27
N ILE A 192 11.94 29.20 13.47
CA ILE A 192 11.60 29.29 12.06
C ILE A 192 10.06 29.23 11.93
N PRO A 193 9.42 30.29 11.41
CA PRO A 193 7.99 30.29 11.17
C PRO A 193 7.60 29.16 10.19
N LEU A 194 6.58 28.41 10.54
CA LEU A 194 6.06 27.31 9.73
C LEU A 194 4.55 27.24 9.84
N ASP A 195 3.85 27.12 8.71
CA ASP A 195 2.47 26.66 8.66
C ASP A 195 2.45 25.21 8.19
N LEU A 196 1.69 24.33 8.85
CA LEU A 196 1.60 22.92 8.50
C LEU A 196 0.14 22.48 8.39
N LYS A 197 -0.21 21.98 7.21
CA LYS A 197 -1.53 21.41 6.89
C LYS A 197 -1.38 19.88 6.81
N TYR A 198 -2.34 19.17 7.40
CA TYR A 198 -2.39 17.71 7.39
C TYR A 198 -3.68 17.21 6.77
N CYS A 199 -3.57 16.25 5.87
CA CYS A 199 -4.68 15.61 5.19
C CYS A 199 -4.54 14.07 5.27
N ASP A 200 -5.63 13.40 5.64
CA ASP A 200 -5.78 11.95 5.56
C ASP A 200 -7.02 11.63 4.69
N PRO A 201 -6.84 11.40 3.38
CA PRO A 201 -7.93 11.13 2.46
C PRO A 201 -8.37 9.66 2.43
N SER A 202 -7.97 8.82 3.39
CA SER A 202 -8.19 7.36 3.36
C SER A 202 -9.66 6.98 3.14
N TYR A 203 -10.60 7.68 3.77
CA TYR A 203 -12.04 7.41 3.58
C TYR A 203 -12.53 7.84 2.19
N GLN A 204 -12.05 8.96 1.67
CA GLN A 204 -12.37 9.43 0.33
C GLN A 204 -11.88 8.47 -0.74
N ILE A 205 -10.64 8.00 -0.61
CA ILE A 205 -10.03 7.01 -1.50
C ILE A 205 -10.85 5.72 -1.51
N ARG A 206 -11.22 5.19 -0.33
CA ARG A 206 -11.96 3.92 -0.22
C ARG A 206 -13.42 3.99 -0.66
N SER A 207 -14.02 5.17 -0.70
CA SER A 207 -15.43 5.37 -1.09
C SER A 207 -15.59 5.95 -2.50
N ALA A 208 -14.50 6.09 -3.24
CA ALA A 208 -14.53 6.64 -4.58
C ALA A 208 -15.22 5.71 -5.58
N VAL A 209 -15.86 6.34 -6.58
CA VAL A 209 -16.34 5.62 -7.75
C VAL A 209 -15.14 5.10 -8.53
N THR A 210 -15.22 3.84 -8.95
CA THR A 210 -14.12 3.16 -9.66
C THR A 210 -13.80 3.84 -10.99
N THR A 211 -12.53 3.89 -11.35
CA THR A 211 -12.09 4.33 -12.68
C THR A 211 -12.52 3.34 -13.77
N ALA A 212 -12.59 3.81 -15.01
CA ALA A 212 -12.88 2.93 -16.16
C ALA A 212 -11.86 1.77 -16.27
N SER A 213 -10.60 2.02 -15.97
CA SER A 213 -9.54 1.00 -15.99
C SER A 213 -9.81 -0.12 -15.00
N ASP A 214 -10.13 0.23 -13.74
CA ASP A 214 -10.46 -0.76 -12.72
C ASP A 214 -11.79 -1.47 -13.01
N SER A 215 -12.80 -0.78 -13.57
CA SER A 215 -14.05 -1.41 -13.99
C SER A 215 -13.83 -2.50 -15.03
N ILE A 216 -13.07 -2.19 -16.10
CA ILE A 216 -12.73 -3.16 -17.15
C ILE A 216 -11.91 -4.32 -16.57
N TYR A 217 -10.97 -4.02 -15.68
CA TYR A 217 -10.17 -5.04 -15.02
C TYR A 217 -11.03 -5.99 -14.18
N CYS A 218 -11.96 -5.47 -13.38
CA CYS A 218 -12.87 -6.27 -12.56
C CYS A 218 -13.77 -7.18 -13.39
N GLU A 219 -14.33 -6.67 -14.50
CA GLU A 219 -15.16 -7.46 -15.43
C GLU A 219 -14.35 -8.64 -16.00
N ARG A 220 -13.15 -8.37 -16.50
CA ARG A 220 -12.27 -9.40 -17.05
C ARG A 220 -11.82 -10.40 -15.98
N LEU A 221 -11.54 -9.94 -14.76
CA LEU A 221 -11.15 -10.76 -13.63
C LEU A 221 -12.28 -11.71 -13.22
N GLY A 222 -13.52 -11.20 -13.13
CA GLY A 222 -14.71 -12.00 -12.83
C GLY A 222 -14.98 -13.06 -13.87
N ASN A 223 -14.92 -12.70 -15.16
CA ASN A 223 -15.10 -13.66 -16.26
C ASN A 223 -14.05 -14.78 -16.24
N ASN A 224 -12.76 -14.44 -16.02
CA ASN A 224 -11.72 -15.45 -15.91
C ASN A 224 -11.90 -16.37 -14.68
N ALA A 225 -12.37 -15.82 -13.56
CA ALA A 225 -12.67 -16.61 -12.37
C ALA A 225 -13.82 -17.59 -12.64
N ALA A 226 -14.90 -17.14 -13.30
CA ALA A 226 -16.04 -17.99 -13.66
C ALA A 226 -15.61 -19.13 -14.59
N HIS A 227 -14.85 -18.83 -15.65
CA HIS A 227 -14.33 -19.85 -16.56
C HIS A 227 -13.41 -20.85 -15.87
N ALA A 228 -12.58 -20.39 -14.92
CA ALA A 228 -11.72 -21.28 -14.14
C ALA A 228 -12.56 -22.27 -13.30
N ALA A 229 -13.58 -21.77 -12.61
CA ALA A 229 -14.47 -22.62 -11.79
C ALA A 229 -15.24 -23.64 -12.65
N MET A 230 -15.78 -23.19 -13.80
CA MET A 230 -16.45 -24.08 -14.76
C MET A 230 -15.53 -25.16 -15.34
N ALA A 231 -14.24 -24.88 -15.45
CA ALA A 231 -13.20 -25.84 -15.85
C ALA A 231 -12.71 -26.72 -14.68
N GLY A 232 -13.37 -26.68 -13.51
CA GLY A 232 -13.00 -27.46 -12.32
C GLY A 232 -11.70 -27.03 -11.65
N LYS A 233 -11.17 -25.82 -11.96
CA LYS A 233 -9.95 -25.31 -11.30
C LYS A 233 -10.29 -24.89 -9.88
N THR A 234 -9.43 -25.27 -8.93
CA THR A 234 -9.63 -25.00 -7.51
C THR A 234 -8.30 -24.66 -6.83
N LYS A 235 -8.32 -24.11 -5.62
CA LYS A 235 -7.14 -23.76 -4.80
C LYS A 235 -6.21 -22.77 -5.48
N MET A 236 -6.77 -21.84 -6.23
CA MET A 236 -6.00 -20.85 -6.95
C MET A 236 -6.67 -19.48 -6.90
N VAL A 237 -5.89 -18.44 -7.14
CA VAL A 237 -6.37 -17.08 -7.35
C VAL A 237 -6.20 -16.70 -8.83
N VAL A 238 -7.10 -15.86 -9.31
CA VAL A 238 -6.96 -15.24 -10.64
C VAL A 238 -6.19 -13.92 -10.48
N GLY A 239 -5.15 -13.74 -11.27
CA GLY A 239 -4.34 -12.52 -11.27
C GLY A 239 -3.91 -12.11 -12.67
N LEU A 240 -3.49 -10.86 -12.82
CA LEU A 240 -2.88 -10.35 -14.04
C LEU A 240 -1.37 -10.38 -13.91
N VAL A 241 -0.68 -11.00 -14.88
CA VAL A 241 0.78 -11.07 -14.95
C VAL A 241 1.20 -10.80 -16.40
N HIS A 242 2.01 -9.77 -16.63
CA HIS A 242 2.41 -9.33 -17.97
C HIS A 242 1.23 -9.23 -18.94
N ASP A 243 0.18 -8.51 -18.54
CA ASP A 243 -1.08 -8.33 -19.28
C ASP A 243 -1.88 -9.60 -19.60
N LYS A 244 -1.54 -10.73 -19.00
CA LYS A 244 -2.26 -11.99 -19.16
C LYS A 244 -2.91 -12.40 -17.84
N PHE A 245 -4.18 -12.83 -17.92
CA PHE A 245 -4.82 -13.47 -16.78
C PHE A 245 -4.25 -14.88 -16.58
N VAL A 246 -3.80 -15.14 -15.38
CA VAL A 246 -3.17 -16.41 -15.00
C VAL A 246 -3.82 -16.95 -13.72
N TYR A 247 -3.67 -18.25 -13.51
CA TYR A 247 -4.14 -18.94 -12.33
C TYR A 247 -2.96 -19.28 -11.45
N ILE A 248 -2.87 -18.65 -10.29
CA ILE A 248 -1.76 -18.78 -9.36
C ILE A 248 -2.23 -19.63 -8.17
N PRO A 249 -1.54 -20.71 -7.78
CA PRO A 249 -1.89 -21.47 -6.58
C PRO A 249 -2.00 -20.53 -5.37
N THR A 250 -3.13 -20.60 -4.63
CA THR A 250 -3.40 -19.70 -3.51
C THR A 250 -2.26 -19.67 -2.51
N LYS A 251 -1.66 -20.84 -2.19
CA LYS A 251 -0.52 -20.94 -1.28
C LYS A 251 0.68 -20.13 -1.75
N MET A 252 0.93 -20.07 -3.07
CA MET A 252 2.03 -19.25 -3.62
C MET A 252 1.72 -17.75 -3.50
N ALA A 253 0.51 -17.35 -3.88
CA ALA A 253 0.09 -15.96 -3.86
C ALA A 253 0.07 -15.34 -2.45
N THR A 254 -0.03 -16.18 -1.41
CA THR A 254 -0.13 -15.78 0.01
C THR A 254 1.13 -16.10 0.83
N LEU A 255 2.22 -16.55 0.21
CA LEU A 255 3.49 -16.85 0.92
C LEU A 255 4.16 -15.60 1.50
N SER A 256 4.16 -14.54 0.73
CA SER A 256 4.73 -13.24 1.13
C SER A 256 3.99 -12.13 0.42
N ARG A 257 4.17 -10.90 0.88
CA ARG A 257 3.61 -9.72 0.22
C ARG A 257 4.55 -9.19 -0.85
N ASN A 258 3.96 -8.53 -1.83
CA ASN A 258 4.69 -7.71 -2.78
C ASN A 258 4.99 -6.35 -2.13
N VAL A 259 6.20 -5.85 -2.33
CA VAL A 259 6.67 -4.57 -1.78
C VAL A 259 7.33 -3.77 -2.90
N VAL A 260 7.40 -2.46 -2.74
CA VAL A 260 8.14 -1.62 -3.68
C VAL A 260 9.62 -1.97 -3.61
N ASP A 261 10.19 -2.32 -4.75
CA ASP A 261 11.64 -2.53 -4.86
C ASP A 261 12.36 -1.17 -4.86
N PRO A 262 13.18 -0.87 -3.84
CA PRO A 262 13.92 0.40 -3.78
C PRO A 262 14.98 0.57 -4.90
N GLU A 263 15.36 -0.49 -5.58
CA GLU A 263 16.23 -0.47 -6.76
C GLU A 263 15.43 -0.54 -8.07
N GLY A 264 14.12 -0.75 -7.97
CA GLY A 264 13.19 -0.88 -9.10
C GLY A 264 12.85 0.47 -9.76
N SER A 265 12.26 0.37 -10.96
CA SER A 265 11.92 1.55 -11.78
C SER A 265 10.94 2.49 -11.09
N LEU A 266 9.89 1.97 -10.46
CA LEU A 266 8.88 2.81 -9.80
C LEU A 266 9.49 3.74 -8.74
N TRP A 267 10.37 3.19 -7.89
CA TRP A 267 10.99 4.00 -6.84
C TRP A 267 12.03 4.98 -7.41
N ARG A 268 12.85 4.55 -8.36
CA ARG A 268 13.79 5.44 -9.05
C ARG A 268 13.06 6.62 -9.71
N ASP A 269 11.99 6.35 -10.45
CA ASP A 269 11.21 7.38 -11.13
C ASP A 269 10.50 8.31 -10.12
N THR A 270 10.10 7.77 -8.95
CA THR A 270 9.58 8.57 -7.83
C THR A 270 10.65 9.49 -7.24
N LEU A 271 11.89 9.01 -7.06
CA LEU A 271 13.01 9.83 -6.60
C LEU A 271 13.32 10.96 -7.58
N ASP A 272 13.31 10.68 -8.87
CA ASP A 272 13.52 11.68 -9.92
C ASP A 272 12.40 12.73 -9.91
N ALA A 273 11.13 12.32 -9.79
CA ALA A 273 9.99 13.23 -9.74
C ALA A 273 9.98 14.12 -8.49
N THR A 274 10.35 13.59 -7.33
CA THR A 274 10.37 14.33 -6.07
C THR A 274 11.64 15.16 -5.87
N SER A 275 12.74 14.80 -6.53
CA SER A 275 14.09 15.35 -6.29
C SER A 275 14.54 15.24 -4.82
N GLN A 276 13.99 14.27 -4.08
CA GLN A 276 14.41 14.00 -2.70
C GLN A 276 15.75 13.24 -2.67
N PRO A 277 16.51 13.28 -1.58
CA PRO A 277 17.70 12.44 -1.43
C PRO A 277 17.34 10.94 -1.51
N ILE A 278 18.20 10.14 -2.14
CA ILE A 278 18.05 8.67 -2.21
C ILE A 278 17.94 8.08 -0.81
N PHE A 279 18.73 8.59 0.12
CA PHE A 279 18.69 8.20 1.54
C PHE A 279 18.52 9.43 2.43
N MET A 280 17.58 9.35 3.35
CA MET A 280 17.41 10.34 4.43
C MET A 280 17.77 9.70 5.77
N VAL A 281 18.95 9.09 5.85
CA VAL A 281 19.48 8.38 7.02
C VAL A 281 20.90 8.82 7.33
N ASN A 282 21.30 8.67 8.59
CA ASN A 282 22.67 8.96 9.02
C ASN A 282 23.61 7.77 8.81
N ASP A 283 23.08 6.55 8.76
CA ASP A 283 23.83 5.31 8.49
C ASP A 283 23.23 4.59 7.27
N VAL A 284 23.85 4.81 6.11
CA VAL A 284 23.40 4.26 4.83
C VAL A 284 23.54 2.74 4.77
N GLU A 285 24.60 2.16 5.36
CA GLU A 285 24.81 0.72 5.32
C GLU A 285 23.76 -0.03 6.16
N LYS A 286 23.39 0.51 7.32
CA LYS A 286 22.27 0.01 8.12
C LYS A 286 20.96 0.09 7.35
N ALA A 287 20.70 1.20 6.66
CA ALA A 287 19.49 1.38 5.85
C ALA A 287 19.41 0.34 4.73
N LYS A 288 20.48 0.13 3.97
CA LYS A 288 20.54 -0.89 2.92
C LYS A 288 20.26 -2.30 3.46
N LYS A 289 20.76 -2.63 4.65
CA LYS A 289 20.49 -3.92 5.30
C LYS A 289 19.00 -4.07 5.59
N ILE A 290 18.37 -3.05 6.18
CA ILE A 290 16.92 -3.05 6.47
C ILE A 290 16.10 -3.20 5.18
N MET A 291 16.48 -2.51 4.10
CA MET A 291 15.81 -2.63 2.80
C MET A 291 15.88 -4.05 2.25
N LYS A 292 17.03 -4.70 2.29
CA LYS A 292 17.20 -6.09 1.87
C LYS A 292 16.33 -7.05 2.68
N GLU A 293 16.32 -6.89 4.01
CA GLU A 293 15.46 -7.70 4.89
C GLU A 293 13.97 -7.56 4.53
N LYS A 294 13.50 -6.35 4.20
CA LYS A 294 12.11 -6.09 3.76
C LYS A 294 11.79 -6.72 2.39
N LEU A 295 12.76 -6.83 1.51
CA LEU A 295 12.63 -7.55 0.23
C LEU A 295 12.69 -9.08 0.38
N GLY A 296 13.08 -9.59 1.55
CA GLY A 296 13.29 -11.02 1.79
C GLY A 296 14.58 -11.55 1.17
N LEU A 297 15.61 -10.69 1.06
CA LEU A 297 16.93 -10.98 0.49
C LEU A 297 17.99 -11.12 1.59
#